data_ee189e4b6fd66e2aaa4b53e7a7bc4ed8
#
_entry.id   ee189e4b6fd66e2aaa4b53e7a7bc4ed8
#
_cell.length_a   1.000
_cell.length_b   1.000
_cell.length_c   1.000
_cell.angle_alpha   90.00
_cell.angle_beta   90.00
_cell.angle_gamma   90.00
#
_symmetry.space_group_name_H-M   'P 1'
#
loop_
_entity.id
_entity.type
_entity.pdbx_description
1 polymer ?
#
loop_
_entity_poly.entity_id
_entity_poly.type
_entity_poly.pdbx_seq_one_letter_code
_entity_poly.pdbx_strand_id
1 'polypeptide(L)'
;EFDKFHGDCETLFNAFNNSLLRNGYPGSFLTKKDFLKSIPRLINILGFPTNYWRKLEKYFSEPKLRQLFGRYATYVGGSPFNSPSLLQLIWYVEFLGVWRIRGGLHTLANKLKQLSAENGVEFVFNKSVTKINIKDNNVCSVDLNDGQRYQSKTVLFNGDPRNFREGNLGSDLKNLMKKTATEPRSLSAYVWSF
;
A
#
# COMPACT_ATOMS: atom_id res chain seq x y z
N GLU A 1 -25.76 8.17 -13.68
CA GLU A 1 -24.99 8.06 -12.42
C GLU A 1 -23.67 7.34 -12.64
N PHE A 2 -23.72 6.10 -13.13
CA PHE A 2 -22.54 5.25 -13.32
C PHE A 2 -21.54 5.85 -14.33
N ASP A 3 -22.00 6.29 -15.50
CA ASP A 3 -21.11 6.85 -16.53
C ASP A 3 -20.32 8.05 -16.06
N LYS A 4 -20.95 8.91 -15.24
CA LYS A 4 -20.24 10.03 -14.61
C LYS A 4 -19.19 9.56 -13.62
N PHE A 5 -19.52 8.60 -12.74
CA PHE A 5 -18.57 8.01 -11.81
C PHE A 5 -17.38 7.38 -12.54
N HIS A 6 -17.67 6.57 -13.56
CA HIS A 6 -16.65 5.91 -14.38
C HIS A 6 -15.72 6.93 -15.07
N GLY A 7 -16.26 7.94 -15.75
CA GLY A 7 -15.47 8.95 -16.42
C GLY A 7 -14.62 9.82 -15.49
N ASP A 8 -15.12 10.09 -14.28
CA ASP A 8 -14.34 10.78 -13.24
C ASP A 8 -13.21 9.88 -12.70
N CYS A 9 -13.45 8.57 -12.53
CA CYS A 9 -12.41 7.61 -12.15
C CYS A 9 -11.32 7.47 -13.23
N GLU A 10 -11.71 7.40 -14.50
CA GLU A 10 -10.79 7.40 -15.64
C GLU A 10 -9.92 8.65 -15.66
N THR A 11 -10.53 9.82 -15.48
CA THR A 11 -9.80 11.10 -15.45
C THR A 11 -8.77 11.13 -14.31
N LEU A 12 -9.15 10.68 -13.11
CA LEU A 12 -8.23 10.56 -11.98
C LEU A 12 -7.09 9.59 -12.28
N PHE A 13 -7.42 8.40 -12.79
CA PHE A 13 -6.42 7.39 -13.12
C PHE A 13 -5.40 7.93 -14.12
N ASN A 14 -5.85 8.52 -15.23
CA ASN A 14 -4.96 9.05 -16.26
C ASN A 14 -4.06 10.18 -15.76
N ALA A 15 -4.59 11.05 -14.87
CA ALA A 15 -3.80 12.11 -14.25
C ALA A 15 -2.70 11.57 -13.32
N PHE A 16 -3.00 10.53 -12.54
CA PHE A 16 -2.07 9.99 -11.55
C PHE A 16 -1.17 8.87 -12.10
N ASN A 17 -1.63 8.09 -13.09
CA ASN A 17 -0.86 6.97 -13.65
C ASN A 17 0.50 7.42 -14.19
N ASN A 18 0.53 8.46 -15.01
CA ASN A 18 1.76 8.93 -15.64
C ASN A 18 2.65 9.76 -14.70
N SER A 19 2.07 10.32 -13.63
CA SER A 19 2.79 11.23 -12.72
C SER A 19 3.25 10.57 -11.44
N LEU A 20 2.40 9.75 -10.82
CA LEU A 20 2.64 9.16 -9.50
C LEU A 20 2.88 7.65 -9.56
N LEU A 21 2.00 6.90 -10.25
CA LEU A 21 2.02 5.44 -10.18
C LEU A 21 3.22 4.83 -10.94
N ARG A 22 3.62 5.43 -12.07
CA ARG A 22 4.76 4.93 -12.88
C ARG A 22 6.12 5.49 -12.49
N ASN A 23 6.18 6.67 -11.90
CA ASN A 23 7.45 7.36 -11.65
C ASN A 23 7.89 7.40 -10.18
N GLY A 24 7.10 6.85 -9.27
CA GLY A 24 7.49 6.54 -7.88
C GLY A 24 7.92 7.69 -6.94
N TYR A 25 8.16 8.90 -7.46
CA TYR A 25 8.65 10.02 -6.65
C TYR A 25 7.61 11.14 -6.55
N PRO A 26 7.08 11.41 -5.34
CA PRO A 26 6.05 12.43 -5.13
C PRO A 26 6.43 13.85 -5.57
N GLY A 27 7.73 14.20 -5.50
CA GLY A 27 8.18 15.55 -5.84
C GLY A 27 8.20 15.89 -7.33
N SER A 28 8.31 14.89 -8.21
CA SER A 28 8.50 15.13 -9.64
C SER A 28 7.19 15.39 -10.40
N PHE A 29 6.03 15.01 -9.86
CA PHE A 29 4.76 15.19 -10.56
C PHE A 29 4.19 16.61 -10.43
N LEU A 30 4.49 17.31 -9.33
CA LEU A 30 4.03 18.69 -9.09
C LEU A 30 4.65 19.68 -10.08
N THR A 31 5.75 19.32 -10.74
CA THR A 31 6.44 20.17 -11.72
C THR A 31 6.02 19.92 -13.16
N LYS A 32 5.23 18.87 -13.44
CA LYS A 32 4.78 18.58 -14.80
C LYS A 32 3.63 19.51 -15.21
N LYS A 33 3.83 20.32 -16.23
CA LYS A 33 2.86 21.31 -16.75
C LYS A 33 1.47 20.70 -17.00
N ASP A 34 1.42 19.47 -17.50
CA ASP A 34 0.16 18.80 -17.80
C ASP A 34 -0.61 18.38 -16.54
N PHE A 35 0.10 17.98 -15.49
CA PHE A 35 -0.52 17.74 -14.18
C PHE A 35 -1.09 19.02 -13.58
N LEU A 36 -0.32 20.11 -13.60
CA LEU A 36 -0.77 21.42 -13.09
C LEU A 36 -2.03 21.91 -13.80
N LYS A 37 -2.13 21.73 -15.11
CA LYS A 37 -3.33 22.07 -15.89
C LYS A 37 -4.55 21.22 -15.50
N SER A 38 -4.36 20.01 -15.02
CA SER A 38 -5.45 19.11 -14.59
C SER A 38 -5.98 19.42 -13.19
N ILE A 39 -5.25 20.15 -12.35
CA ILE A 39 -5.59 20.39 -10.95
C ILE A 39 -7.02 20.91 -10.74
N PRO A 40 -7.52 21.94 -11.45
CA PRO A 40 -8.88 22.44 -11.23
C PRO A 40 -9.94 21.35 -11.46
N ARG A 41 -9.75 20.53 -12.50
CA ARG A 41 -10.65 19.40 -12.79
C ARG A 41 -10.56 18.33 -11.71
N LEU A 42 -9.35 18.01 -11.25
CA LEU A 42 -9.12 17.03 -10.19
C LEU A 42 -9.74 17.47 -8.87
N ILE A 43 -9.62 18.73 -8.48
CA ILE A 43 -10.25 19.29 -7.28
C ILE A 43 -11.78 19.16 -7.37
N ASN A 44 -12.37 19.45 -8.51
CA ASN A 44 -13.81 19.30 -8.73
C ASN A 44 -14.24 17.82 -8.62
N ILE A 45 -13.50 16.91 -9.25
CA ILE A 45 -13.77 15.45 -9.19
C ILE A 45 -13.60 14.94 -7.77
N LEU A 46 -12.56 15.32 -7.06
CA LEU A 46 -12.30 14.89 -5.68
C LEU A 46 -13.31 15.50 -4.70
N GLY A 47 -13.80 16.70 -4.97
CA GLY A 47 -14.77 17.40 -4.12
C GLY A 47 -14.17 17.78 -2.77
N PHE A 48 -12.92 18.25 -2.77
CA PHE A 48 -12.20 18.61 -1.54
C PHE A 48 -12.89 19.74 -0.75
N PRO A 49 -12.96 19.69 0.60
CA PRO A 49 -12.57 18.60 1.50
C PRO A 49 -13.73 17.64 1.78
N THR A 50 -13.79 16.50 1.09
CA THR A 50 -14.83 15.50 1.35
C THR A 50 -14.23 14.11 1.49
N ASN A 51 -14.86 13.26 2.32
CA ASN A 51 -14.48 11.87 2.40
C ASN A 51 -15.10 11.07 1.24
N TYR A 52 -14.61 9.83 1.10
CA TYR A 52 -15.00 8.96 -0.01
C TYR A 52 -16.50 8.63 0.01
N TRP A 53 -17.08 8.37 1.21
CA TRP A 53 -18.50 8.05 1.33
C TRP A 53 -19.39 9.20 0.84
N ARG A 54 -19.16 10.42 1.32
CA ARG A 54 -19.89 11.61 0.87
C ARG A 54 -19.74 11.88 -0.63
N LYS A 55 -18.61 11.47 -1.22
CA LYS A 55 -18.43 11.57 -2.66
C LYS A 55 -19.29 10.53 -3.39
N LEU A 56 -19.39 9.31 -2.90
CA LEU A 56 -20.28 8.28 -3.44
C LEU A 56 -21.76 8.66 -3.35
N GLU A 57 -22.17 9.34 -2.28
CA GLU A 57 -23.53 9.88 -2.14
C GLU A 57 -23.89 10.90 -3.24
N LYS A 58 -22.90 11.60 -3.78
CA LYS A 58 -23.11 12.52 -4.90
C LYS A 58 -23.18 11.84 -6.27
N TYR A 59 -22.68 10.62 -6.38
CA TYR A 59 -22.76 9.83 -7.62
C TYR A 59 -24.00 8.95 -7.67
N PHE A 60 -24.32 8.28 -6.56
CA PHE A 60 -25.31 7.22 -6.52
C PHE A 60 -26.43 7.51 -5.53
N SER A 61 -27.67 7.46 -6.00
CA SER A 61 -28.87 7.49 -5.18
C SER A 61 -29.09 6.15 -4.46
N GLU A 62 -28.72 5.03 -5.11
CA GLU A 62 -28.90 3.68 -4.59
C GLU A 62 -27.84 3.33 -3.52
N PRO A 63 -28.27 3.00 -2.27
CA PRO A 63 -27.34 2.71 -1.18
C PRO A 63 -26.44 1.49 -1.43
N LYS A 64 -26.93 0.48 -2.15
CA LYS A 64 -26.14 -0.73 -2.47
C LYS A 64 -24.97 -0.41 -3.38
N LEU A 65 -25.13 0.52 -4.33
CA LEU A 65 -24.03 0.99 -5.18
C LEU A 65 -23.00 1.77 -4.36
N ARG A 66 -23.43 2.59 -3.41
CA ARG A 66 -22.50 3.27 -2.49
C ARG A 66 -21.68 2.26 -1.67
N GLN A 67 -22.35 1.21 -1.17
CA GLN A 67 -21.68 0.13 -0.44
C GLN A 67 -20.69 -0.63 -1.35
N LEU A 68 -21.13 -0.99 -2.57
CA LEU A 68 -20.30 -1.70 -3.54
C LEU A 68 -19.01 -0.93 -3.85
N PHE A 69 -19.10 0.34 -4.20
CA PHE A 69 -17.93 1.15 -4.52
C PHE A 69 -17.16 1.64 -3.27
N GLY A 70 -17.83 1.78 -2.13
CA GLY A 70 -17.20 2.11 -0.85
C GLY A 70 -16.17 1.08 -0.38
N ARG A 71 -16.27 -0.18 -0.85
CA ARG A 71 -15.31 -1.24 -0.54
C ARG A 71 -13.86 -0.91 -0.93
N TYR A 72 -13.65 -0.02 -1.89
CA TYR A 72 -12.30 0.34 -2.30
C TYR A 72 -11.45 1.00 -1.21
N ALA A 73 -12.07 1.56 -0.18
CA ALA A 73 -11.35 2.03 1.00
C ALA A 73 -10.58 0.92 1.73
N THR A 74 -11.06 -0.33 1.64
CA THR A 74 -10.41 -1.48 2.31
C THR A 74 -9.06 -1.86 1.68
N TYR A 75 -8.80 -1.46 0.42
CA TYR A 75 -7.50 -1.68 -0.23
C TYR A 75 -6.33 -1.00 0.50
N VAL A 76 -6.61 0.08 1.22
CA VAL A 76 -5.62 0.78 2.05
C VAL A 76 -5.87 0.55 3.55
N GLY A 77 -6.67 -0.45 3.90
CA GLY A 77 -7.03 -0.75 5.29
C GLY A 77 -7.88 0.33 5.97
N GLY A 78 -8.59 1.15 5.18
CA GLY A 78 -9.39 2.26 5.65
C GLY A 78 -10.91 2.03 5.57
N SER A 79 -11.67 2.94 6.20
CA SER A 79 -13.11 3.04 6.08
C SER A 79 -13.48 4.12 5.05
N PRO A 80 -14.52 3.93 4.21
CA PRO A 80 -14.93 4.96 3.24
C PRO A 80 -15.35 6.27 3.91
N PHE A 81 -15.76 6.24 5.18
CA PHE A 81 -16.15 7.41 5.95
C PHE A 81 -14.96 8.30 6.33
N ASN A 82 -13.74 7.75 6.39
CA ASN A 82 -12.52 8.45 6.78
C ASN A 82 -11.47 8.50 5.68
N SER A 83 -11.68 7.77 4.58
CA SER A 83 -10.73 7.69 3.48
C SER A 83 -10.93 8.83 2.48
N PRO A 84 -9.88 9.23 1.75
CA PRO A 84 -9.99 10.26 0.72
C PRO A 84 -10.76 9.74 -0.51
N SER A 85 -11.49 10.63 -1.17
CA SER A 85 -12.26 10.33 -2.37
C SER A 85 -11.39 9.90 -3.57
N LEU A 86 -10.08 10.12 -3.51
CA LEU A 86 -9.13 9.63 -4.51
C LEU A 86 -9.20 8.11 -4.72
N LEU A 87 -9.59 7.34 -3.70
CA LEU A 87 -9.68 5.87 -3.80
C LEU A 87 -10.70 5.38 -4.82
N GLN A 88 -11.60 6.24 -5.31
CA GLN A 88 -12.50 5.89 -6.40
C GLN A 88 -11.76 5.48 -7.69
N LEU A 89 -10.50 5.95 -7.90
CA LEU A 89 -9.71 5.56 -9.06
C LEU A 89 -9.42 4.05 -9.12
N ILE A 90 -9.49 3.33 -7.98
CA ILE A 90 -9.26 1.88 -7.92
C ILE A 90 -10.30 1.14 -8.76
N TRP A 91 -11.53 1.66 -8.85
CA TRP A 91 -12.54 1.15 -9.77
C TRP A 91 -12.01 1.07 -11.21
N TYR A 92 -11.38 2.14 -11.69
CA TYR A 92 -10.87 2.17 -13.05
C TYR A 92 -9.70 1.20 -13.26
N VAL A 93 -8.87 1.00 -12.24
CA VAL A 93 -7.81 -0.02 -12.27
C VAL A 93 -8.40 -1.42 -12.44
N GLU A 94 -9.47 -1.75 -11.69
CA GLU A 94 -10.18 -3.04 -11.85
C GLU A 94 -10.87 -3.14 -13.21
N PHE A 95 -11.45 -2.04 -13.71
CA PHE A 95 -12.11 -1.99 -15.02
C PHE A 95 -11.13 -2.27 -16.17
N LEU A 96 -9.86 -1.86 -16.08
CA LEU A 96 -8.82 -2.17 -17.06
C LEU A 96 -8.46 -3.65 -17.12
N GLY A 97 -8.88 -4.43 -16.14
CA GLY A 97 -8.77 -5.89 -16.11
C GLY A 97 -8.27 -6.43 -14.78
N VAL A 98 -8.88 -7.52 -14.38
CA VAL A 98 -8.44 -8.33 -13.23
C VAL A 98 -8.05 -9.71 -13.74
N TRP A 99 -6.84 -10.13 -13.42
CA TRP A 99 -6.26 -11.37 -13.93
C TRP A 99 -6.23 -12.45 -12.85
N ARG A 100 -6.63 -13.65 -13.23
CA ARG A 100 -6.51 -14.82 -12.37
C ARG A 100 -5.26 -15.61 -12.75
N ILE A 101 -4.41 -15.86 -11.74
CA ILE A 101 -3.23 -16.70 -11.94
C ILE A 101 -3.66 -18.17 -11.98
N ARG A 102 -3.28 -18.88 -13.05
CA ARG A 102 -3.51 -20.30 -13.16
C ARG A 102 -2.77 -21.04 -12.04
N GLY A 103 -3.48 -21.80 -11.23
CA GLY A 103 -2.93 -22.47 -10.04
C GLY A 103 -2.89 -21.58 -8.78
N GLY A 104 -3.47 -20.36 -8.82
CA GLY A 104 -3.60 -19.48 -7.66
C GLY A 104 -2.36 -18.64 -7.35
N LEU A 105 -2.49 -17.73 -6.39
CA LEU A 105 -1.42 -16.80 -5.99
C LEU A 105 -0.17 -17.52 -5.44
N HIS A 106 -0.34 -18.69 -4.83
CA HIS A 106 0.80 -19.46 -4.33
C HIS A 106 1.73 -19.91 -5.45
N THR A 107 1.20 -20.20 -6.65
CA THR A 107 2.00 -20.50 -7.83
C THR A 107 2.90 -19.33 -8.23
N LEU A 108 2.38 -18.08 -8.16
CA LEU A 108 3.18 -16.87 -8.39
C LEU A 108 4.32 -16.76 -7.36
N ALA A 109 3.99 -16.94 -6.07
CA ALA A 109 5.00 -16.88 -5.00
C ALA A 109 6.11 -17.91 -5.21
N ASN A 110 5.76 -19.13 -5.58
CA ASN A 110 6.74 -20.19 -5.87
C ASN A 110 7.61 -19.87 -7.10
N LYS A 111 7.03 -19.28 -8.15
CA LYS A 111 7.81 -18.87 -9.34
C LYS A 111 8.76 -17.72 -9.02
N LEU A 112 8.34 -16.73 -8.22
CA LEU A 112 9.21 -15.66 -7.77
C LEU A 112 10.34 -16.18 -6.88
N LYS A 113 10.03 -17.12 -5.97
CA LYS A 113 11.05 -17.80 -5.15
C LYS A 113 12.07 -18.53 -6.02
N GLN A 114 11.60 -19.32 -7.01
CA GLN A 114 12.48 -20.04 -7.94
C GLN A 114 13.41 -19.09 -8.67
N LEU A 115 12.86 -18.03 -9.28
CA LEU A 115 13.63 -17.02 -10.01
C LEU A 115 14.65 -16.33 -9.11
N SER A 116 14.28 -16.02 -7.87
CA SER A 116 15.20 -15.41 -6.91
C SER A 116 16.35 -16.35 -6.55
N ALA A 117 16.05 -17.65 -6.33
CA ALA A 117 17.07 -18.66 -6.03
C ALA A 117 18.04 -18.85 -7.20
N GLU A 118 17.56 -18.85 -8.44
CA GLU A 118 18.39 -18.88 -9.66
C GLU A 118 19.32 -17.66 -9.77
N ASN A 119 18.96 -16.55 -9.13
CA ASN A 119 19.80 -15.33 -9.02
C ASN A 119 20.60 -15.25 -7.71
N GLY A 120 20.77 -16.36 -7.02
CA GLY A 120 21.65 -16.48 -5.84
C GLY A 120 21.01 -16.02 -4.52
N VAL A 121 19.70 -15.87 -4.45
CA VAL A 121 19.02 -15.55 -3.19
C VAL A 121 18.86 -16.82 -2.34
N GLU A 122 19.36 -16.78 -1.12
CA GLU A 122 19.15 -17.83 -0.13
C GLU A 122 17.89 -17.57 0.69
N PHE A 123 17.05 -18.61 0.84
CA PHE A 123 15.82 -18.53 1.62
C PHE A 123 15.98 -19.29 2.93
N VAL A 124 15.80 -18.61 4.04
CA VAL A 124 15.82 -19.21 5.38
C VAL A 124 14.40 -19.21 5.93
N PHE A 125 13.77 -20.37 5.97
CA PHE A 125 12.40 -20.54 6.45
C PHE A 125 12.35 -21.04 7.90
N ASN A 126 11.16 -20.87 8.53
CA ASN A 126 10.88 -21.33 9.89
C ASN A 126 11.83 -20.73 10.93
N LYS A 127 12.35 -19.54 10.67
CA LYS A 127 13.21 -18.77 11.57
C LYS A 127 12.61 -17.38 11.80
N SER A 128 12.71 -16.90 13.01
CA SER A 128 12.28 -15.56 13.37
C SER A 128 13.49 -14.69 13.66
N VAL A 129 13.50 -13.48 13.13
CA VAL A 129 14.49 -12.47 13.48
C VAL A 129 14.16 -11.96 14.87
N THR A 130 15.12 -12.05 15.79
CA THR A 130 14.99 -11.59 17.18
C THR A 130 15.67 -10.24 17.41
N LYS A 131 16.71 -9.91 16.62
CA LYS A 131 17.42 -8.65 16.76
C LYS A 131 18.09 -8.23 15.45
N ILE A 132 18.07 -6.93 15.20
CA ILE A 132 18.92 -6.27 14.20
C ILE A 132 19.99 -5.49 14.97
N ASN A 133 21.25 -5.86 14.78
CA ASN A 133 22.36 -5.25 15.49
C ASN A 133 22.87 -4.02 14.75
N ILE A 134 23.07 -2.93 15.48
CA ILE A 134 23.60 -1.66 15.00
C ILE A 134 24.91 -1.36 15.71
N LYS A 135 25.93 -0.97 14.95
CA LYS A 135 27.19 -0.46 15.45
C LYS A 135 27.56 0.79 14.68
N ASP A 136 27.97 1.84 15.38
CA ASP A 136 28.35 3.13 14.78
C ASP A 136 27.29 3.67 13.80
N ASN A 137 26.02 3.57 14.19
CA ASN A 137 24.83 3.97 13.41
C ASN A 137 24.64 3.20 12.08
N ASN A 138 25.28 2.06 11.91
CA ASN A 138 25.17 1.18 10.75
C ASN A 138 24.68 -0.20 11.16
N VAL A 139 23.85 -0.84 10.32
CA VAL A 139 23.49 -2.24 10.50
C VAL A 139 24.74 -3.09 10.31
N CYS A 140 24.95 -4.06 11.20
CA CYS A 140 26.08 -4.99 11.12
C CYS A 140 25.66 -6.47 11.04
N SER A 141 24.54 -6.84 11.65
CA SER A 141 24.08 -8.23 11.61
C SER A 141 22.61 -8.35 12.02
N VAL A 142 22.06 -9.55 11.77
CA VAL A 142 20.71 -9.97 12.16
C VAL A 142 20.83 -11.27 12.95
N ASP A 143 20.19 -11.33 14.13
CA ASP A 143 20.14 -12.51 14.98
C ASP A 143 18.81 -13.24 14.82
N LEU A 144 18.85 -14.56 14.78
CA LEU A 144 17.69 -15.44 14.70
C LEU A 144 17.36 -16.10 16.05
N ASN A 145 16.14 -16.64 16.13
CA ASN A 145 15.64 -17.30 17.33
C ASN A 145 16.36 -18.60 17.70
N ASP A 146 17.15 -19.16 16.81
CA ASP A 146 17.99 -20.36 17.04
C ASP A 146 19.44 -20.03 17.40
N GLY A 147 19.77 -18.77 17.58
CA GLY A 147 21.11 -18.28 17.89
C GLY A 147 22.02 -18.05 16.67
N GLN A 148 21.56 -18.35 15.45
CA GLN A 148 22.31 -18.04 14.24
C GLN A 148 22.37 -16.52 14.03
N ARG A 149 23.50 -16.05 13.46
CA ARG A 149 23.74 -14.65 13.13
C ARG A 149 24.19 -14.50 11.68
N TYR A 150 23.52 -13.61 10.97
CA TYR A 150 23.88 -13.24 9.61
C TYR A 150 24.47 -11.85 9.58
N GLN A 151 25.70 -11.73 9.04
CA GLN A 151 26.35 -10.45 8.83
C GLN A 151 25.75 -9.74 7.62
N SER A 152 25.39 -8.49 7.77
CA SER A 152 24.85 -7.68 6.67
C SER A 152 25.04 -6.20 6.94
N LYS A 153 25.37 -5.44 5.90
CA LYS A 153 25.46 -3.97 5.95
C LYS A 153 24.11 -3.30 5.64
N THR A 154 23.15 -4.06 5.14
CA THR A 154 21.82 -3.53 4.76
C THR A 154 20.75 -4.55 5.12
N VAL A 155 19.65 -4.09 5.68
CA VAL A 155 18.47 -4.90 5.98
C VAL A 155 17.26 -4.23 5.36
N LEU A 156 16.53 -4.97 4.54
CA LEU A 156 15.21 -4.58 4.04
C LEU A 156 14.15 -5.25 4.91
N PHE A 157 13.43 -4.46 5.67
CA PHE A 157 12.40 -4.95 6.57
C PHE A 157 11.02 -4.80 5.94
N ASN A 158 10.38 -5.92 5.65
CA ASN A 158 9.00 -5.97 5.09
C ASN A 158 7.97 -6.47 6.12
N GLY A 159 8.26 -6.34 7.42
CA GLY A 159 7.32 -6.62 8.49
C GLY A 159 6.57 -5.36 8.95
N ASP A 160 5.75 -5.50 10.00
CA ASP A 160 5.06 -4.35 10.60
C ASP A 160 6.09 -3.40 11.24
N PRO A 161 6.19 -2.13 10.80
CA PRO A 161 7.11 -1.13 11.34
C PRO A 161 6.94 -0.91 12.86
N ARG A 162 5.80 -1.28 13.43
CA ARG A 162 5.55 -1.23 14.86
C ARG A 162 6.54 -2.05 15.67
N ASN A 163 7.08 -3.14 15.10
CA ASN A 163 8.11 -3.94 15.75
C ASN A 163 9.36 -3.14 16.14
N PHE A 164 9.72 -2.11 15.34
CA PHE A 164 10.80 -1.19 15.70
C PHE A 164 10.43 -0.37 16.94
N ARG A 165 9.23 0.20 16.96
CA ARG A 165 8.75 1.05 18.06
C ARG A 165 8.63 0.29 19.38
N GLU A 166 8.15 -0.94 19.32
CA GLU A 166 7.98 -1.80 20.50
C GLU A 166 9.32 -2.37 20.97
N GLY A 167 10.37 -2.28 20.15
CA GLY A 167 11.71 -2.79 20.43
C GLY A 167 11.84 -4.30 20.26
N ASN A 168 10.90 -4.93 19.56
CA ASN A 168 10.90 -6.37 19.30
C ASN A 168 12.10 -6.83 18.43
N LEU A 169 12.78 -5.89 17.77
CA LEU A 169 13.96 -6.13 16.95
C LEU A 169 15.23 -5.45 17.50
N GLY A 170 15.21 -5.04 18.77
CA GLY A 170 16.30 -4.35 19.45
C GLY A 170 15.93 -2.93 19.88
N SER A 171 16.42 -2.54 21.07
CA SER A 171 16.12 -1.23 21.68
C SER A 171 16.64 -0.06 20.86
N ASP A 172 17.76 -0.24 20.15
CA ASP A 172 18.42 0.80 19.36
C ASP A 172 17.56 1.29 18.19
N LEU A 173 16.63 0.46 17.75
CA LEU A 173 15.72 0.76 16.64
C LEU A 173 14.48 1.56 17.07
N LYS A 174 14.16 1.64 18.35
CA LYS A 174 12.96 2.36 18.85
C LYS A 174 12.88 3.81 18.39
N ASN A 175 14.03 4.45 18.24
CA ASN A 175 14.11 5.86 17.89
C ASN A 175 13.85 6.15 16.39
N LEU A 176 13.93 5.13 15.52
CA LEU A 176 13.72 5.29 14.08
C LEU A 176 12.28 5.66 13.73
N MET A 177 11.31 5.28 14.58
CA MET A 177 9.87 5.39 14.28
C MET A 177 9.09 6.27 15.27
N LYS A 178 9.74 7.23 15.93
CA LYS A 178 9.09 8.10 16.93
C LYS A 178 7.86 8.85 16.41
N LYS A 179 7.81 9.21 15.14
CA LYS A 179 6.72 9.99 14.53
C LYS A 179 5.44 9.20 14.26
N THR A 180 5.51 7.86 14.12
CA THR A 180 4.34 7.01 13.81
C THR A 180 3.62 6.49 15.07
N ALA A 181 4.00 6.96 16.24
CA ALA A 181 3.56 6.43 17.52
C ALA A 181 2.06 6.62 17.83
N THR A 182 1.43 7.61 17.22
CA THR A 182 0.06 8.04 17.53
C THR A 182 -0.96 7.75 16.43
N GLU A 183 -0.54 7.20 15.29
CA GLU A 183 -1.45 6.98 14.18
C GLU A 183 -2.39 5.79 14.43
N PRO A 184 -3.68 5.92 14.08
CA PRO A 184 -4.63 4.82 14.19
C PRO A 184 -4.23 3.67 13.28
N ARG A 185 -4.52 2.44 13.73
CA ARG A 185 -4.26 1.24 12.93
C ARG A 185 -5.20 1.17 11.72
N SER A 186 -4.71 0.57 10.64
CA SER A 186 -5.56 0.11 9.55
C SER A 186 -6.55 -0.95 10.03
N LEU A 187 -7.66 -1.09 9.32
CA LEU A 187 -8.60 -2.18 9.55
C LEU A 187 -7.93 -3.53 9.31
N SER A 188 -8.34 -4.51 10.11
CA SER A 188 -7.98 -5.92 9.92
C SER A 188 -9.13 -6.66 9.24
N ALA A 189 -8.80 -7.74 8.52
CA ALA A 189 -9.79 -8.58 7.86
C ALA A 189 -9.79 -9.99 8.48
N TYR A 190 -10.98 -10.55 8.64
CA TYR A 190 -11.16 -11.96 8.95
C TYR A 190 -11.79 -12.63 7.74
N VAL A 191 -11.08 -13.61 7.14
CA VAL A 191 -11.49 -14.25 5.90
C VAL A 191 -11.97 -15.67 6.18
N TRP A 192 -13.18 -15.98 5.73
CA TRP A 192 -13.72 -17.33 5.72
C TRP A 192 -13.61 -17.90 4.31
N SER A 193 -13.12 -19.13 4.19
CA SER A 193 -13.12 -19.90 2.95
C SER A 193 -14.02 -21.12 3.11
N PHE A 194 -14.96 -21.31 2.19
CA PHE A 194 -15.92 -22.43 2.18
C PHE A 194 -15.60 -23.39 1.03
#